data_5d643beac548609955671af60bbe28e9
#
_entry.id   5d643beac548609955671af60bbe28e9
#
_cell.length_a   1.000
_cell.length_b   1.000
_cell.length_c   1.000
_cell.angle_alpha   90.00
_cell.angle_beta   90.00
_cell.angle_gamma   90.00
#
_symmetry.space_group_name_H-M   'P 1'
#
loop_
_entity.id
_entity.type
_entity.pdbx_description
1 polymer ?
#
loop_
_entity_poly.entity_id
_entity_poly.type
_entity_poly.pdbx_seq_one_letter_code
_entity_poly.pdbx_strand_id
1 'polypeptide(L)'
;MEDFVHLHVHTQYSILDGQSKIPHLVDKAIKDGMKGMAVTDHGVMFGIKELTDYCGKINKDRKKEGLEPFKPIIGCEMYVARRTKADREKDKGDMSGYHLIVLAKNYNGYKNLIKLVSNSWVDGYYMRPRTDRADLEKYHEDLIVCSACIAGEVPSKILHGDLEGAREACQWYHNLFGDDYYLELQRHKVPDDPSLLANREAYELQQRANKELIKMAREFNIKLVCTNDCHFEDKETAEAHDHLLCIATGKDLDDPNRMRYSKQEWFKTRQEMNDVFSDIPEALSNTLEVLDKVEIYSIDHGPIMPFFPIPESFGTEEQLRQKVSEEDLYKEFTSDENGKNPLPPEEGQKVIDRLGGYDKIYRIKFEAEYLRHLAYEGAKK
;
A
#
# COMPACT_ATOMS: atom_id res chain seq x y z
N MET A 1 10.81 -23.20 16.62
CA MET A 1 10.56 -21.79 16.29
C MET A 1 9.88 -21.75 14.95
N GLU A 2 8.66 -21.22 14.91
CA GLU A 2 7.94 -21.03 13.66
C GLU A 2 8.56 -19.90 12.85
N ASP A 3 8.56 -20.04 11.52
CA ASP A 3 8.86 -18.92 10.62
C ASP A 3 7.76 -17.86 10.74
N PHE A 4 8.13 -16.61 10.55
CA PHE A 4 7.24 -15.47 10.74
C PHE A 4 7.65 -14.30 9.84
N VAL A 5 6.68 -13.51 9.40
CA VAL A 5 6.89 -12.21 8.75
C VAL A 5 5.91 -11.16 9.28
N HIS A 6 6.35 -9.93 9.38
CA HIS A 6 5.49 -8.82 9.80
C HIS A 6 4.51 -8.43 8.70
N LEU A 7 3.20 -8.41 9.03
CA LEU A 7 2.11 -8.06 8.13
C LEU A 7 1.46 -6.70 8.45
N HIS A 8 1.78 -6.08 9.61
CA HIS A 8 1.23 -4.81 10.08
C HIS A 8 2.39 -3.94 10.56
N VAL A 9 2.83 -3.02 9.70
CA VAL A 9 4.04 -2.22 9.92
C VAL A 9 3.84 -0.79 9.44
N HIS A 10 4.09 0.17 10.32
CA HIS A 10 4.08 1.59 10.05
C HIS A 10 5.50 2.12 9.86
N THR A 11 5.65 2.96 8.85
CA THR A 11 6.92 3.60 8.53
C THR A 11 6.85 5.10 8.81
N GLN A 12 7.93 5.82 8.50
CA GLN A 12 7.95 7.29 8.54
C GLN A 12 6.84 7.95 7.68
N TYR A 13 6.19 7.19 6.81
CA TYR A 13 5.08 7.67 5.97
C TYR A 13 3.71 7.57 6.65
N SER A 14 3.62 6.89 7.82
CA SER A 14 2.56 7.11 8.82
C SER A 14 2.91 8.39 9.58
N ILE A 15 2.68 9.55 8.94
CA ILE A 15 3.23 10.85 9.35
C ILE A 15 2.87 11.20 10.79
N LEU A 16 3.88 11.52 11.59
CA LEU A 16 3.78 11.86 13.02
C LEU A 16 3.30 10.68 13.90
N ASP A 17 3.38 9.46 13.40
CA ASP A 17 3.03 8.25 14.14
C ASP A 17 4.12 7.17 13.97
N GLY A 18 4.44 6.78 12.74
CA GLY A 18 5.55 5.86 12.47
C GLY A 18 6.91 6.54 12.49
N GLN A 19 7.89 5.89 13.10
CA GLN A 19 9.29 6.38 13.19
C GLN A 19 10.22 5.65 12.22
N SER A 20 9.86 4.43 11.83
CA SER A 20 10.75 3.49 11.14
C SER A 20 11.06 3.89 9.71
N LYS A 21 12.32 3.73 9.30
CA LYS A 21 12.75 3.89 7.91
C LYS A 21 12.68 2.57 7.16
N ILE A 22 12.11 2.59 5.95
CA ILE A 22 11.92 1.37 5.14
C ILE A 22 13.22 0.58 4.93
N PRO A 23 14.37 1.19 4.54
CA PRO A 23 15.60 0.44 4.38
C PRO A 23 16.05 -0.29 5.66
N HIS A 24 15.92 0.37 6.82
CA HIS A 24 16.33 -0.22 8.10
C HIS A 24 15.43 -1.41 8.48
N LEU A 25 14.12 -1.31 8.26
CA LEU A 25 13.19 -2.41 8.50
C LEU A 25 13.49 -3.61 7.61
N VAL A 26 13.72 -3.38 6.31
CA VAL A 26 14.05 -4.45 5.35
C VAL A 26 15.36 -5.13 5.72
N ASP A 27 16.40 -4.36 6.04
CA ASP A 27 17.70 -4.91 6.46
C ASP A 27 17.58 -5.72 7.75
N LYS A 28 16.80 -5.22 8.73
CA LYS A 28 16.53 -5.92 9.99
C LYS A 28 15.77 -7.24 9.75
N ALA A 29 14.75 -7.22 8.91
CA ALA A 29 14.00 -8.42 8.54
C ALA A 29 14.88 -9.48 7.87
N ILE A 30 15.72 -9.06 6.90
CA ILE A 30 16.65 -9.96 6.21
C ILE A 30 17.69 -10.53 7.18
N LYS A 31 18.26 -9.68 8.04
CA LYS A 31 19.25 -10.11 9.05
C LYS A 31 18.66 -11.13 10.02
N ASP A 32 17.40 -11.00 10.38
CA ASP A 32 16.68 -11.95 11.24
C ASP A 32 16.22 -13.21 10.47
N GLY A 33 16.41 -13.26 9.15
CA GLY A 33 16.05 -14.39 8.29
C GLY A 33 14.58 -14.44 7.88
N MET A 34 13.85 -13.33 7.99
CA MET A 34 12.50 -13.22 7.44
C MET A 34 12.55 -13.26 5.92
N LYS A 35 11.54 -13.87 5.28
CA LYS A 35 11.46 -14.02 3.81
C LYS A 35 10.78 -12.84 3.12
N GLY A 36 10.18 -11.95 3.88
CA GLY A 36 9.46 -10.76 3.41
C GLY A 36 8.92 -9.95 4.57
N MET A 37 8.27 -8.83 4.26
CA MET A 37 7.51 -8.03 5.23
C MET A 37 6.49 -7.16 4.50
N ALA A 38 5.44 -6.76 5.19
CA ALA A 38 4.49 -5.76 4.70
C ALA A 38 4.87 -4.34 5.13
N VAL A 39 4.41 -3.36 4.36
CA VAL A 39 4.27 -1.96 4.77
C VAL A 39 2.79 -1.60 4.68
N THR A 40 2.23 -1.09 5.77
CA THR A 40 0.79 -0.84 5.93
C THR A 40 0.52 0.51 6.61
N ASP A 41 1.09 1.58 6.06
CA ASP A 41 0.95 2.92 6.60
C ASP A 41 -0.51 3.38 6.69
N HIS A 42 -0.83 4.28 7.64
CA HIS A 42 -2.17 4.79 7.93
C HIS A 42 -2.78 5.55 6.75
N GLY A 43 -3.72 4.92 6.03
CA GLY A 43 -4.52 5.52 4.98
C GLY A 43 -3.72 6.02 3.76
N VAL A 44 -2.45 5.64 3.62
CA VAL A 44 -1.56 6.08 2.54
C VAL A 44 -0.69 4.94 2.00
N MET A 45 -0.15 5.17 0.79
CA MET A 45 0.79 4.26 0.13
C MET A 45 2.08 5.00 -0.28
N PHE A 46 2.46 6.05 0.44
CA PHE A 46 3.57 6.93 0.06
C PHE A 46 4.93 6.21 0.06
N GLY A 47 5.14 5.24 0.98
CA GLY A 47 6.38 4.48 1.09
C GLY A 47 6.55 3.35 0.09
N ILE A 48 5.51 3.02 -0.69
CA ILE A 48 5.53 1.80 -1.52
C ILE A 48 6.58 1.83 -2.62
N LYS A 49 6.82 2.99 -3.24
CA LYS A 49 7.87 3.12 -4.25
C LYS A 49 9.26 2.92 -3.64
N GLU A 50 9.52 3.49 -2.47
CA GLU A 50 10.78 3.29 -1.74
C GLU A 50 10.97 1.81 -1.37
N LEU A 51 9.93 1.15 -0.85
CA LEU A 51 9.96 -0.27 -0.50
C LEU A 51 10.32 -1.14 -1.70
N THR A 52 9.63 -0.95 -2.83
CA THR A 52 9.83 -1.78 -4.02
C THR A 52 11.19 -1.54 -4.66
N ASP A 53 11.67 -0.31 -4.71
CA ASP A 53 12.99 0.03 -5.24
C ASP A 53 14.10 -0.56 -4.38
N TYR A 54 13.99 -0.41 -3.06
CA TYR A 54 14.99 -0.93 -2.13
C TYR A 54 15.06 -2.46 -2.18
N CYS A 55 13.91 -3.14 -2.09
CA CYS A 55 13.84 -4.59 -2.22
C CYS A 55 14.31 -5.07 -3.59
N GLY A 56 13.96 -4.36 -4.67
CA GLY A 56 14.41 -4.67 -6.01
C GLY A 56 15.93 -4.60 -6.17
N LYS A 57 16.59 -3.61 -5.52
CA LYS A 57 18.05 -3.52 -5.48
C LYS A 57 18.66 -4.71 -4.73
N ILE A 58 18.19 -4.98 -3.52
CA ILE A 58 18.68 -6.10 -2.71
C ILE A 58 18.46 -7.44 -3.43
N ASN A 59 17.32 -7.64 -4.05
CA ASN A 59 17.01 -8.90 -4.74
C ASN A 59 17.88 -9.13 -5.98
N LYS A 60 18.40 -8.08 -6.64
CA LYS A 60 19.41 -8.23 -7.68
C LYS A 60 20.72 -8.81 -7.14
N ASP A 61 21.14 -8.40 -5.95
CA ASP A 61 22.37 -8.90 -5.33
C ASP A 61 22.15 -10.31 -4.75
N ARG A 62 21.03 -10.56 -4.07
CA ARG A 62 20.64 -11.89 -3.61
C ARG A 62 20.60 -12.94 -4.73
N LYS A 63 20.08 -12.55 -5.90
CA LYS A 63 20.06 -13.43 -7.08
C LYS A 63 21.49 -13.80 -7.56
N LYS A 64 22.44 -12.87 -7.51
CA LYS A 64 23.85 -13.17 -7.85
C LYS A 64 24.48 -14.17 -6.87
N GLU A 65 24.03 -14.14 -5.62
CA GLU A 65 24.48 -15.03 -4.54
C GLU A 65 23.71 -16.36 -4.51
N GLY A 66 22.73 -16.56 -5.39
CA GLY A 66 21.87 -17.75 -5.43
C GLY A 66 20.87 -17.85 -4.27
N LEU A 67 20.56 -16.71 -3.64
CA LEU A 67 19.59 -16.64 -2.54
C LEU A 67 18.18 -16.34 -3.05
N GLU A 68 17.18 -16.85 -2.34
CA GLU A 68 15.77 -16.55 -2.60
C GLU A 68 15.48 -15.05 -2.43
N PRO A 69 14.60 -14.46 -3.27
CA PRO A 69 14.27 -13.05 -3.16
C PRO A 69 13.52 -12.74 -1.88
N PHE A 70 13.80 -11.57 -1.30
CA PHE A 70 12.99 -11.01 -0.22
C PHE A 70 11.69 -10.42 -0.81
N LYS A 71 10.52 -10.80 -0.28
CA LYS A 71 9.23 -10.35 -0.78
C LYS A 71 8.75 -9.07 -0.07
N PRO A 72 8.65 -7.93 -0.76
CA PRO A 72 7.88 -6.80 -0.27
C PRO A 72 6.39 -7.10 -0.41
N ILE A 73 5.62 -6.94 0.68
CA ILE A 73 4.16 -6.99 0.64
C ILE A 73 3.64 -5.56 0.66
N ILE A 74 2.96 -5.18 -0.40
CA ILE A 74 2.36 -3.85 -0.53
C ILE A 74 1.01 -3.85 0.19
N GLY A 75 0.83 -2.92 1.13
CA GLY A 75 -0.40 -2.80 1.88
C GLY A 75 -0.70 -1.37 2.33
N CYS A 76 -1.80 -1.25 3.05
CA CYS A 76 -2.25 -0.02 3.71
C CYS A 76 -3.14 -0.40 4.89
N GLU A 77 -2.96 0.25 6.03
CA GLU A 77 -3.98 0.24 7.07
C GLU A 77 -5.04 1.28 6.73
N MET A 78 -6.18 0.80 6.27
CA MET A 78 -7.28 1.65 5.83
C MET A 78 -8.23 2.00 6.98
N TYR A 79 -8.92 3.12 6.84
CA TYR A 79 -10.04 3.50 7.71
C TYR A 79 -11.35 3.14 7.00
N VAL A 80 -12.14 2.21 7.56
CA VAL A 80 -13.46 1.83 7.06
C VAL A 80 -14.52 2.63 7.78
N ALA A 81 -15.31 3.40 7.05
CA ALA A 81 -16.37 4.23 7.62
C ALA A 81 -17.37 3.39 8.43
N ARG A 82 -17.82 3.92 9.57
CA ARG A 82 -18.81 3.23 10.44
C ARG A 82 -20.17 3.05 9.75
N ARG A 83 -20.51 3.96 8.84
CA ARG A 83 -21.71 3.93 7.99
C ARG A 83 -21.27 3.94 6.53
N THR A 84 -21.31 5.07 5.86
CA THR A 84 -20.76 5.25 4.52
C THR A 84 -19.66 6.31 4.50
N LYS A 85 -18.79 6.28 3.52
CA LYS A 85 -17.73 7.29 3.37
C LYS A 85 -18.28 8.71 3.09
N ALA A 86 -19.54 8.82 2.65
CA ALA A 86 -20.21 10.08 2.41
C ALA A 86 -20.77 10.73 3.68
N ASP A 87 -21.00 9.94 4.73
CA ASP A 87 -21.55 10.43 6.01
C ASP A 87 -20.50 11.26 6.76
N ARG A 88 -20.95 12.38 7.37
CA ARG A 88 -20.06 13.37 8.01
C ARG A 88 -20.66 13.95 9.30
N GLU A 89 -21.22 13.09 10.12
CA GLU A 89 -21.84 13.45 11.39
C GLU A 89 -20.93 13.08 12.56
N LYS A 90 -20.36 14.10 13.24
CA LYS A 90 -19.43 13.91 14.36
C LYS A 90 -20.02 13.04 15.47
N ASP A 91 -21.27 13.31 15.84
CA ASP A 91 -21.97 12.64 16.95
C ASP A 91 -22.27 11.15 16.64
N LYS A 92 -22.21 10.74 15.39
CA LYS A 92 -22.34 9.36 14.95
C LYS A 92 -21.01 8.64 14.73
N GLY A 93 -19.91 9.29 15.08
CA GLY A 93 -18.57 8.69 15.00
C GLY A 93 -17.96 8.70 13.60
N ASP A 94 -18.49 9.49 12.65
CA ASP A 94 -17.98 9.53 11.28
C ASP A 94 -16.61 10.21 11.11
N MET A 95 -16.08 10.85 12.16
CA MET A 95 -14.77 11.52 12.13
C MET A 95 -13.60 10.56 11.93
N SER A 96 -13.80 9.28 12.22
CA SER A 96 -12.80 8.22 12.04
C SER A 96 -13.46 6.99 11.44
N GLY A 97 -12.66 5.99 11.05
CA GLY A 97 -13.14 4.69 10.63
C GLY A 97 -12.60 3.58 11.52
N TYR A 98 -13.05 2.36 11.28
CA TYR A 98 -12.41 1.16 11.79
C TYR A 98 -11.13 0.90 11.01
N HIS A 99 -10.09 0.43 11.68
CA HIS A 99 -8.86 0.03 11.00
C HIS A 99 -9.06 -1.30 10.27
N LEU A 100 -8.41 -1.43 9.12
CA LEU A 100 -8.42 -2.65 8.32
C LEU A 100 -7.09 -2.77 7.59
N ILE A 101 -6.37 -3.87 7.79
CA ILE A 101 -5.16 -4.16 7.02
C ILE A 101 -5.56 -4.73 5.68
N VAL A 102 -5.11 -4.09 4.61
CA VAL A 102 -5.35 -4.51 3.23
C VAL A 102 -4.04 -4.68 2.51
N LEU A 103 -3.77 -5.89 2.01
CA LEU A 103 -2.53 -6.29 1.34
C LEU A 103 -2.83 -6.69 -0.09
N ALA A 104 -1.96 -6.31 -1.02
CA ALA A 104 -2.09 -6.67 -2.44
C ALA A 104 -1.38 -7.99 -2.74
N LYS A 105 -2.08 -8.99 -3.29
CA LYS A 105 -1.50 -10.27 -3.70
C LYS A 105 -0.61 -10.16 -4.92
N ASN A 106 -0.99 -9.32 -5.88
CA ASN A 106 -0.35 -9.19 -7.17
C ASN A 106 -0.56 -7.78 -7.74
N TYR A 107 -0.13 -7.54 -8.98
CA TYR A 107 -0.27 -6.23 -9.62
C TYR A 107 -1.72 -5.78 -9.79
N ASN A 108 -2.69 -6.70 -9.98
CA ASN A 108 -4.11 -6.36 -10.03
C ASN A 108 -4.63 -5.90 -8.65
N GLY A 109 -4.29 -6.64 -7.59
CA GLY A 109 -4.58 -6.24 -6.21
C GLY A 109 -3.96 -4.88 -5.86
N TYR A 110 -2.72 -4.62 -6.31
CA TYR A 110 -2.09 -3.29 -6.15
C TYR A 110 -2.91 -2.18 -6.80
N LYS A 111 -3.41 -2.38 -8.03
CA LYS A 111 -4.29 -1.40 -8.69
C LYS A 111 -5.62 -1.20 -7.94
N ASN A 112 -6.20 -2.26 -7.40
CA ASN A 112 -7.42 -2.19 -6.60
C ASN A 112 -7.17 -1.43 -5.29
N LEU A 113 -6.05 -1.71 -4.62
CA LEU A 113 -5.64 -0.97 -3.42
C LEU A 113 -5.44 0.52 -3.71
N ILE A 114 -4.80 0.90 -4.84
CA ILE A 114 -4.70 2.31 -5.27
C ILE A 114 -6.08 2.94 -5.39
N LYS A 115 -7.07 2.24 -5.96
CA LYS A 115 -8.45 2.76 -6.10
C LYS A 115 -9.09 2.99 -4.73
N LEU A 116 -8.98 2.02 -3.83
CA LEU A 116 -9.50 2.13 -2.46
C LEU A 116 -8.88 3.33 -1.72
N VAL A 117 -7.55 3.43 -1.72
CA VAL A 117 -6.83 4.53 -1.06
C VAL A 117 -7.16 5.87 -1.70
N SER A 118 -7.16 5.97 -3.04
CA SER A 118 -7.48 7.23 -3.75
C SER A 118 -8.91 7.69 -3.48
N ASN A 119 -9.89 6.78 -3.56
CA ASN A 119 -11.29 7.11 -3.27
C ASN A 119 -11.48 7.56 -1.81
N SER A 120 -10.74 6.96 -0.87
CA SER A 120 -10.81 7.36 0.54
C SER A 120 -10.38 8.81 0.76
N TRP A 121 -9.42 9.30 -0.01
CA TRP A 121 -8.95 10.68 0.04
C TRP A 121 -9.84 11.65 -0.73
N VAL A 122 -10.30 11.26 -1.93
CA VAL A 122 -11.07 12.16 -2.81
C VAL A 122 -12.52 12.27 -2.34
N ASP A 123 -13.18 11.15 -2.08
CA ASP A 123 -14.62 11.09 -1.77
C ASP A 123 -14.90 10.89 -0.28
N GLY A 124 -14.02 10.17 0.40
CA GLY A 124 -14.24 9.67 1.76
C GLY A 124 -13.62 10.51 2.88
N TYR A 125 -12.87 11.58 2.56
CA TYR A 125 -12.16 12.33 3.57
C TYR A 125 -13.12 13.10 4.50
N TYR A 126 -13.06 12.74 5.79
CA TYR A 126 -13.64 13.50 6.89
C TYR A 126 -12.82 13.26 8.14
N MET A 127 -11.88 14.16 8.44
CA MET A 127 -10.82 14.02 9.46
C MET A 127 -9.82 12.87 9.21
N ARG A 128 -10.25 11.80 8.55
CA ARG A 128 -9.44 10.67 8.08
C ARG A 128 -9.91 10.26 6.67
N PRO A 129 -9.02 9.68 5.85
CA PRO A 129 -9.39 9.14 4.53
C PRO A 129 -10.13 7.81 4.74
N ARG A 130 -11.45 7.79 4.52
CA ARG A 130 -12.28 6.62 4.81
C ARG A 130 -12.76 5.94 3.53
N THR A 131 -12.54 4.66 3.44
CA THR A 131 -13.27 3.78 2.53
C THR A 131 -14.57 3.31 3.17
N ASP A 132 -15.39 2.55 2.45
CA ASP A 132 -16.60 1.91 2.99
C ASP A 132 -16.80 0.52 2.37
N ARG A 133 -17.85 -0.19 2.83
CA ARG A 133 -18.16 -1.53 2.35
C ARG A 133 -18.45 -1.56 0.85
N ALA A 134 -19.07 -0.52 0.30
CA ALA A 134 -19.38 -0.44 -1.14
C ALA A 134 -18.12 -0.37 -2.01
N ASP A 135 -17.10 0.39 -1.59
CA ASP A 135 -15.81 0.40 -2.27
C ASP A 135 -15.05 -0.92 -2.09
N LEU A 136 -15.11 -1.52 -0.88
CA LEU A 136 -14.50 -2.82 -0.65
C LEU A 136 -15.12 -3.91 -1.53
N GLU A 137 -16.45 -3.97 -1.64
CA GLU A 137 -17.16 -4.89 -2.55
C GLU A 137 -16.74 -4.71 -4.01
N LYS A 138 -16.52 -3.47 -4.42
CA LYS A 138 -16.15 -3.14 -5.80
C LYS A 138 -14.70 -3.48 -6.16
N TYR A 139 -13.78 -3.40 -5.20
CA TYR A 139 -12.34 -3.50 -5.44
C TYR A 139 -11.66 -4.59 -4.61
N HIS A 140 -12.42 -5.62 -4.15
CA HIS A 140 -11.90 -6.68 -3.27
C HIS A 140 -10.96 -7.68 -3.94
N GLU A 141 -11.02 -7.79 -5.27
CA GLU A 141 -10.26 -8.81 -6.01
C GLU A 141 -8.76 -8.69 -5.79
N ASP A 142 -8.10 -9.83 -5.60
CA ASP A 142 -6.65 -9.95 -5.38
C ASP A 142 -6.12 -9.18 -4.15
N LEU A 143 -6.97 -8.98 -3.16
CA LEU A 143 -6.60 -8.43 -1.86
C LEU A 143 -6.66 -9.49 -0.76
N ILE A 144 -5.73 -9.38 0.19
CA ILE A 144 -5.75 -10.10 1.46
C ILE A 144 -6.08 -9.08 2.55
N VAL A 145 -6.93 -9.45 3.50
CA VAL A 145 -7.43 -8.55 4.53
C VAL A 145 -7.25 -9.15 5.92
N CYS A 146 -6.73 -8.35 6.87
CA CYS A 146 -6.67 -8.72 8.28
C CYS A 146 -7.51 -7.77 9.13
N SER A 147 -8.06 -8.27 10.23
CA SER A 147 -9.01 -7.54 11.10
C SER A 147 -8.42 -6.35 11.86
N ALA A 148 -7.14 -6.08 11.67
CA ALA A 148 -6.35 -5.01 12.29
C ALA A 148 -6.27 -5.08 13.84
N CYS A 149 -5.87 -3.97 14.45
CA CYS A 149 -5.67 -3.81 15.89
C CYS A 149 -7.01 -3.66 16.65
N ILE A 150 -6.97 -3.26 17.91
CA ILE A 150 -8.18 -3.01 18.74
C ILE A 150 -9.12 -1.95 18.15
N ALA A 151 -8.64 -1.14 17.20
CA ALA A 151 -9.45 -0.17 16.45
C ALA A 151 -10.12 -0.76 15.20
N GLY A 152 -9.88 -2.02 14.86
CA GLY A 152 -10.58 -2.73 13.79
C GLY A 152 -12.06 -2.93 14.10
N GLU A 153 -12.91 -3.16 13.09
CA GLU A 153 -14.37 -3.27 13.28
C GLU A 153 -14.73 -4.41 14.22
N VAL A 154 -14.22 -5.61 13.97
CA VAL A 154 -14.53 -6.80 14.79
C VAL A 154 -14.02 -6.64 16.23
N PRO A 155 -12.73 -6.35 16.48
CA PRO A 155 -12.26 -6.19 17.86
C PRO A 155 -12.89 -4.98 18.57
N SER A 156 -13.16 -3.87 17.90
CA SER A 156 -13.83 -2.72 18.49
C SER A 156 -15.25 -3.07 18.98
N LYS A 157 -16.04 -3.76 18.18
CA LYS A 157 -17.40 -4.22 18.57
C LYS A 157 -17.34 -5.18 19.77
N ILE A 158 -16.38 -6.11 19.80
CA ILE A 158 -16.14 -6.98 20.96
C ILE A 158 -15.90 -6.16 22.23
N LEU A 159 -15.01 -5.16 22.14
CA LEU A 159 -14.65 -4.33 23.29
C LEU A 159 -15.78 -3.47 23.81
N HIS A 160 -16.72 -3.07 22.94
CA HIS A 160 -17.93 -2.35 23.31
C HIS A 160 -19.10 -3.26 23.73
N GLY A 161 -18.89 -4.60 23.77
CA GLY A 161 -19.91 -5.56 24.20
C GLY A 161 -20.91 -5.96 23.10
N ASP A 162 -20.74 -5.48 21.88
CA ASP A 162 -21.57 -5.83 20.72
C ASP A 162 -21.02 -7.11 20.04
N LEU A 163 -21.20 -8.24 20.71
CA LEU A 163 -20.70 -9.53 20.19
C LEU A 163 -21.46 -10.00 18.94
N GLU A 164 -22.73 -9.68 18.83
CA GLU A 164 -23.54 -10.02 17.65
C GLU A 164 -23.07 -9.22 16.44
N GLY A 165 -22.97 -7.91 16.55
CA GLY A 165 -22.44 -7.07 15.49
C GLY A 165 -20.97 -7.38 15.13
N ALA A 166 -20.17 -7.88 16.08
CA ALA A 166 -18.82 -8.37 15.78
C ALA A 166 -18.85 -9.63 14.92
N ARG A 167 -19.77 -10.58 15.19
CA ARG A 167 -19.98 -11.79 14.38
C ARG A 167 -20.47 -11.45 12.97
N GLU A 168 -21.46 -10.57 12.86
CA GLU A 168 -21.97 -10.10 11.57
C GLU A 168 -20.88 -9.45 10.73
N ALA A 169 -20.05 -8.57 11.32
CA ALA A 169 -18.92 -7.96 10.64
C ALA A 169 -17.90 -9.01 10.20
N CYS A 170 -17.53 -9.94 11.09
CA CYS A 170 -16.61 -11.02 10.80
C CYS A 170 -17.08 -11.88 9.61
N GLN A 171 -18.37 -12.27 9.60
CA GLN A 171 -18.97 -13.03 8.51
C GLN A 171 -19.02 -12.22 7.21
N TRP A 172 -19.32 -10.93 7.28
CA TRP A 172 -19.33 -10.08 6.08
C TRP A 172 -17.96 -10.04 5.41
N TYR A 173 -16.88 -9.81 6.17
CA TYR A 173 -15.52 -9.83 5.63
C TYR A 173 -15.15 -11.21 5.08
N HIS A 174 -15.48 -12.27 5.82
CA HIS A 174 -15.19 -13.64 5.37
C HIS A 174 -15.98 -14.01 4.09
N ASN A 175 -17.23 -13.59 3.97
CA ASN A 175 -18.02 -13.82 2.76
C ASN A 175 -17.45 -13.08 1.55
N LEU A 176 -16.88 -11.89 1.75
CA LEU A 176 -16.31 -11.08 0.67
C LEU A 176 -14.93 -11.57 0.24
N PHE A 177 -14.05 -11.89 1.18
CA PHE A 177 -12.64 -12.20 0.91
C PHE A 177 -12.32 -13.70 1.00
N GLY A 178 -13.22 -14.53 1.52
CA GLY A 178 -13.02 -15.97 1.66
C GLY A 178 -11.77 -16.30 2.48
N ASP A 179 -10.94 -17.19 1.95
CA ASP A 179 -9.68 -17.63 2.55
C ASP A 179 -8.58 -16.52 2.59
N ASP A 180 -8.85 -15.35 2.03
CA ASP A 180 -7.97 -14.17 2.08
C ASP A 180 -8.35 -13.22 3.22
N TYR A 181 -9.31 -13.59 4.09
CA TYR A 181 -9.62 -12.90 5.33
C TYR A 181 -9.01 -13.60 6.53
N TYR A 182 -8.29 -12.84 7.36
CA TYR A 182 -7.63 -13.31 8.57
C TYR A 182 -8.08 -12.50 9.79
N LEU A 183 -8.26 -13.18 10.93
CA LEU A 183 -8.40 -12.50 12.20
C LEU A 183 -7.02 -12.27 12.82
N GLU A 184 -6.74 -11.03 13.17
CA GLU A 184 -5.44 -10.55 13.62
C GLU A 184 -5.37 -10.51 15.14
N LEU A 185 -4.32 -11.11 15.70
CA LEU A 185 -4.03 -11.10 17.13
C LEU A 185 -2.81 -10.23 17.42
N GLN A 186 -2.93 -9.37 18.42
CA GLN A 186 -1.82 -8.55 18.93
C GLN A 186 -1.67 -8.74 20.42
N ARG A 187 -0.42 -8.68 20.92
CA ARG A 187 -0.08 -8.84 22.34
C ARG A 187 1.07 -7.92 22.72
N HIS A 188 0.74 -6.75 23.23
CA HIS A 188 1.72 -5.76 23.71
C HIS A 188 1.90 -5.84 25.24
N LYS A 189 2.36 -6.99 25.73
CA LYS A 189 2.52 -7.22 27.16
C LYS A 189 3.62 -6.31 27.73
N VAL A 190 3.21 -5.34 28.53
CA VAL A 190 4.11 -4.42 29.22
C VAL A 190 4.72 -5.13 30.43
N PRO A 191 6.04 -4.95 30.70
CA PRO A 191 6.69 -5.47 31.90
C PRO A 191 5.96 -5.06 33.18
N ASP A 192 6.12 -5.87 34.24
CA ASP A 192 5.51 -5.59 35.54
C ASP A 192 6.30 -4.54 36.32
N ASP A 193 6.25 -3.30 35.80
CA ASP A 193 6.90 -2.11 36.31
C ASP A 193 5.83 -1.05 36.63
N PRO A 194 5.78 -0.54 37.87
CA PRO A 194 4.83 0.50 38.27
C PRO A 194 4.91 1.78 37.42
N SER A 195 6.09 2.12 36.89
CA SER A 195 6.26 3.29 36.01
C SER A 195 5.56 3.15 34.64
N LEU A 196 5.25 1.91 34.24
CA LEU A 196 4.62 1.58 32.97
C LEU A 196 3.11 1.29 33.08
N LEU A 197 2.49 1.54 34.24
CA LEU A 197 1.05 1.27 34.42
C LEU A 197 0.16 1.94 33.38
N ALA A 198 0.46 3.19 33.04
CA ALA A 198 -0.28 3.94 32.03
C ALA A 198 -0.17 3.36 30.59
N ASN A 199 0.77 2.46 30.36
CA ASN A 199 1.01 1.81 29.06
C ASN A 199 0.33 0.43 28.95
N ARG A 200 -0.33 -0.07 30.01
CA ARG A 200 -0.91 -1.44 30.08
C ARG A 200 -2.30 -1.56 29.46
N GLU A 201 -3.03 -0.47 29.33
CA GLU A 201 -4.42 -0.47 28.90
C GLU A 201 -4.61 -1.20 27.55
N ALA A 202 -3.73 -0.93 26.57
CA ALA A 202 -3.80 -1.58 25.27
C ALA A 202 -3.71 -3.11 25.38
N TYR A 203 -2.81 -3.63 26.23
CA TYR A 203 -2.67 -5.07 26.41
C TYR A 203 -3.91 -5.71 27.05
N GLU A 204 -4.53 -5.07 28.03
CA GLU A 204 -5.76 -5.56 28.64
C GLU A 204 -6.92 -5.62 27.64
N LEU A 205 -7.05 -4.60 26.80
CA LEU A 205 -8.04 -4.59 25.70
C LEU A 205 -7.74 -5.68 24.67
N GLN A 206 -6.48 -5.85 24.27
CA GLN A 206 -6.04 -6.93 23.37
C GLN A 206 -6.38 -8.31 23.94
N GLN A 207 -6.14 -8.57 25.23
CA GLN A 207 -6.50 -9.85 25.87
C GLN A 207 -8.00 -10.13 25.79
N ARG A 208 -8.83 -9.12 26.02
CA ARG A 208 -10.29 -9.26 25.92
C ARG A 208 -10.74 -9.52 24.49
N ALA A 209 -10.22 -8.78 23.52
CA ALA A 209 -10.54 -8.95 22.11
C ALA A 209 -10.05 -10.32 21.59
N ASN A 210 -8.79 -10.69 21.85
CA ASN A 210 -8.19 -11.94 21.38
C ASN A 210 -8.98 -13.18 21.82
N LYS A 211 -9.51 -13.17 23.05
CA LYS A 211 -10.31 -14.29 23.58
C LYS A 211 -11.53 -14.56 22.68
N GLU A 212 -12.23 -13.53 22.22
CA GLU A 212 -13.40 -13.67 21.38
C GLU A 212 -13.01 -13.87 19.90
N LEU A 213 -11.94 -13.23 19.41
CA LEU A 213 -11.41 -13.45 18.06
C LEU A 213 -11.02 -14.92 17.85
N ILE A 214 -10.34 -15.55 18.82
CA ILE A 214 -9.97 -16.99 18.75
C ILE A 214 -11.23 -17.88 18.70
N LYS A 215 -12.30 -17.52 19.42
CA LYS A 215 -13.56 -18.27 19.33
C LYS A 215 -14.21 -18.12 17.96
N MET A 216 -14.29 -16.87 17.45
CA MET A 216 -14.85 -16.60 16.13
C MET A 216 -14.04 -17.26 15.01
N ALA A 217 -12.70 -17.28 15.11
CA ALA A 217 -11.84 -17.99 14.18
C ALA A 217 -12.22 -19.48 14.05
N ARG A 218 -12.44 -20.15 15.18
CA ARG A 218 -12.86 -21.56 15.20
C ARG A 218 -14.28 -21.74 14.69
N GLU A 219 -15.19 -20.84 15.10
CA GLU A 219 -16.61 -20.92 14.74
C GLU A 219 -16.84 -20.74 13.24
N PHE A 220 -16.14 -19.79 12.62
CA PHE A 220 -16.30 -19.45 11.21
C PHE A 220 -15.24 -20.07 10.31
N ASN A 221 -14.34 -20.89 10.86
CA ASN A 221 -13.21 -21.50 10.15
C ASN A 221 -12.32 -20.44 9.46
N ILE A 222 -12.04 -19.34 10.16
CA ILE A 222 -11.16 -18.26 9.70
C ILE A 222 -9.79 -18.45 10.34
N LYS A 223 -8.73 -18.30 9.56
CA LYS A 223 -7.36 -18.41 10.05
C LYS A 223 -6.96 -17.18 10.88
N LEU A 224 -6.11 -17.45 11.88
CA LEU A 224 -5.51 -16.41 12.71
C LEU A 224 -4.14 -16.03 12.14
N VAL A 225 -3.80 -14.75 12.22
CA VAL A 225 -2.43 -14.25 12.07
C VAL A 225 -2.06 -13.45 13.32
N CYS A 226 -0.78 -13.40 13.64
CA CYS A 226 -0.29 -12.50 14.69
C CYS A 226 0.52 -11.37 14.07
N THR A 227 0.40 -10.18 14.65
CA THR A 227 1.17 -9.00 14.26
C THR A 227 1.64 -8.24 15.48
N ASN A 228 2.52 -7.26 15.29
CA ASN A 228 3.00 -6.41 16.35
C ASN A 228 2.70 -4.93 16.15
N ASP A 229 1.97 -4.56 15.08
CA ASP A 229 1.60 -3.16 14.83
C ASP A 229 2.83 -2.22 15.00
N CYS A 230 3.88 -2.52 14.21
CA CYS A 230 5.19 -1.93 14.44
C CYS A 230 5.19 -0.44 14.06
N HIS A 231 5.61 0.43 14.99
CA HIS A 231 5.71 1.86 14.78
C HIS A 231 7.14 2.40 14.88
N PHE A 232 8.06 1.61 15.43
CA PHE A 232 9.47 1.97 15.57
C PHE A 232 10.37 0.74 15.39
N GLU A 233 11.66 0.99 15.13
CA GLU A 233 12.60 -0.06 14.73
C GLU A 233 13.05 -0.97 15.87
N ASP A 234 13.50 -0.38 16.96
CA ASP A 234 14.13 -1.06 18.08
C ASP A 234 13.52 -0.64 19.42
N LYS A 235 13.56 -1.54 20.39
CA LYS A 235 13.05 -1.30 21.74
C LYS A 235 13.63 -0.04 22.39
N GLU A 236 14.90 0.25 22.11
CA GLU A 236 15.63 1.40 22.60
C GLU A 236 15.12 2.73 22.05
N THR A 237 14.41 2.72 20.92
CA THR A 237 13.85 3.92 20.29
C THR A 237 12.42 4.25 20.74
N ALA A 238 11.85 3.47 21.66
CA ALA A 238 10.50 3.68 22.18
C ALA A 238 10.27 5.08 22.79
N GLU A 239 11.28 5.65 23.46
CA GLU A 239 11.19 7.00 24.03
C GLU A 239 11.15 8.08 22.93
N ALA A 240 11.92 7.90 21.84
CA ALA A 240 11.88 8.82 20.71
C ALA A 240 10.51 8.78 20.01
N HIS A 241 9.91 7.59 19.89
CA HIS A 241 8.55 7.42 19.40
C HIS A 241 7.50 8.12 20.29
N ASP A 242 7.64 8.01 21.62
CA ASP A 242 6.75 8.68 22.58
C ASP A 242 6.80 10.22 22.44
N HIS A 243 7.98 10.79 22.16
CA HIS A 243 8.13 12.22 21.83
C HIS A 243 7.45 12.57 20.50
N LEU A 244 7.54 11.70 19.48
CA LEU A 244 6.86 11.89 18.19
C LEU A 244 5.34 11.99 18.38
N LEU A 245 4.75 11.14 19.22
CA LEU A 245 3.31 11.18 19.56
C LEU A 245 2.92 12.49 20.25
N CYS A 246 3.79 13.05 21.10
CA CYS A 246 3.56 14.35 21.71
C CYS A 246 3.51 15.47 20.64
N ILE A 247 4.42 15.45 19.68
CA ILE A 247 4.41 16.39 18.53
C ILE A 247 3.12 16.23 17.73
N ALA A 248 2.73 14.99 17.42
CA ALA A 248 1.53 14.67 16.64
C ALA A 248 0.24 15.20 17.28
N THR A 249 0.15 15.12 18.61
CA THR A 249 -1.06 15.45 19.37
C THR A 249 -1.05 16.85 19.98
N GLY A 250 0.08 17.57 19.90
CA GLY A 250 0.26 18.88 20.51
C GLY A 250 0.19 18.83 22.04
N LYS A 251 0.70 17.74 22.65
CA LYS A 251 0.69 17.48 24.07
C LYS A 251 2.10 17.43 24.65
N ASP A 252 2.25 17.79 25.91
CA ASP A 252 3.51 17.65 26.64
C ASP A 252 3.66 16.23 27.22
N LEU A 253 4.90 15.83 27.48
CA LEU A 253 5.22 14.49 28.01
C LEU A 253 4.59 14.20 29.37
N ASP A 254 4.41 15.23 30.19
CA ASP A 254 3.83 15.16 31.53
C ASP A 254 2.29 15.31 31.53
N ASP A 255 1.65 15.59 30.40
CA ASP A 255 0.18 15.62 30.29
C ASP A 255 -0.39 14.21 30.62
N PRO A 256 -1.19 14.05 31.68
CA PRO A 256 -1.74 12.77 32.05
C PRO A 256 -2.75 12.21 31.03
N ASN A 257 -3.32 13.07 30.20
CA ASN A 257 -4.35 12.72 29.21
C ASN A 257 -3.79 12.62 27.79
N ARG A 258 -2.46 12.57 27.61
CA ARG A 258 -1.86 12.40 26.30
C ARG A 258 -2.03 10.96 25.79
N MET A 259 -2.00 10.79 24.50
CA MET A 259 -1.89 9.48 23.85
C MET A 259 -0.59 8.79 24.26
N ARG A 260 -0.68 7.52 24.60
CA ARG A 260 0.45 6.64 24.90
C ARG A 260 0.29 5.31 24.19
N TYR A 261 1.37 4.84 23.62
CA TYR A 261 1.48 3.45 23.19
C TYR A 261 2.02 2.58 24.33
N SER A 262 1.99 1.26 24.12
CA SER A 262 2.50 0.32 25.12
C SER A 262 4.02 0.30 25.25
N LYS A 263 4.71 0.92 24.28
CA LYS A 263 6.17 0.80 24.07
C LYS A 263 6.61 -0.62 23.71
N GLN A 264 5.70 -1.42 23.17
CA GLN A 264 5.95 -2.79 22.70
C GLN A 264 5.87 -2.91 21.17
N GLU A 265 5.61 -1.80 20.47
CA GLU A 265 5.34 -1.72 19.05
C GLU A 265 6.62 -1.61 18.18
N TRP A 266 7.78 -2.14 18.68
CA TRP A 266 8.99 -2.22 17.86
C TRP A 266 8.93 -3.37 16.87
N PHE A 267 9.79 -3.32 15.85
CA PHE A 267 9.93 -4.39 14.87
C PHE A 267 10.65 -5.59 15.51
N LYS A 268 9.86 -6.49 16.10
CA LYS A 268 10.34 -7.67 16.82
C LYS A 268 11.00 -8.68 15.91
N THR A 269 12.00 -9.39 16.43
CA THR A 269 12.59 -10.56 15.78
C THR A 269 11.61 -11.73 15.74
N ARG A 270 11.86 -12.72 14.86
CA ARG A 270 11.09 -13.97 14.84
C ARG A 270 11.08 -14.67 16.18
N GLN A 271 12.21 -14.67 16.90
CA GLN A 271 12.28 -15.26 18.24
C GLN A 271 11.37 -14.52 19.22
N GLU A 272 11.41 -13.20 19.26
CA GLU A 272 10.53 -12.41 20.15
C GLU A 272 9.05 -12.64 19.82
N MET A 273 8.66 -12.73 18.55
CA MET A 273 7.29 -13.04 18.17
C MET A 273 6.90 -14.48 18.56
N ASN A 274 7.79 -15.45 18.41
CA ASN A 274 7.57 -16.82 18.88
C ASN A 274 7.38 -16.89 20.40
N ASP A 275 8.13 -16.10 21.17
CA ASP A 275 8.00 -16.04 22.62
C ASP A 275 6.63 -15.44 23.03
N VAL A 276 6.16 -14.43 22.29
CA VAL A 276 4.86 -13.76 22.55
C VAL A 276 3.66 -14.65 22.19
N PHE A 277 3.77 -15.48 21.13
CA PHE A 277 2.68 -16.29 20.59
C PHE A 277 2.93 -17.80 20.65
N SER A 278 3.78 -18.24 21.60
CA SER A 278 4.16 -19.65 21.78
C SER A 278 2.97 -20.61 22.00
N ASP A 279 1.86 -20.09 22.50
CA ASP A 279 0.61 -20.83 22.75
C ASP A 279 -0.32 -20.92 21.52
N ILE A 280 -0.04 -20.16 20.45
CA ILE A 280 -0.82 -20.16 19.20
C ILE A 280 0.16 -20.15 18.00
N PRO A 281 0.97 -21.22 17.82
CA PRO A 281 2.00 -21.26 16.78
C PRO A 281 1.43 -21.14 15.36
N GLU A 282 0.18 -21.55 15.15
CA GLU A 282 -0.49 -21.38 13.85
C GLU A 282 -0.67 -19.92 13.45
N ALA A 283 -0.80 -18.99 14.39
CA ALA A 283 -0.91 -17.57 14.07
C ALA A 283 0.43 -16.99 13.56
N LEU A 284 1.56 -17.59 13.93
CA LEU A 284 2.87 -17.26 13.38
C LEU A 284 3.02 -17.86 11.97
N SER A 285 2.84 -19.18 11.83
CA SER A 285 3.01 -19.87 10.54
C SER A 285 2.06 -19.38 9.45
N ASN A 286 0.83 -18.96 9.79
CA ASN A 286 -0.11 -18.37 8.86
C ASN A 286 0.37 -17.03 8.26
N THR A 287 1.33 -16.32 8.89
CA THR A 287 1.94 -15.14 8.26
C THR A 287 2.75 -15.51 7.02
N LEU A 288 3.34 -16.71 6.99
CA LEU A 288 4.00 -17.27 5.82
C LEU A 288 3.00 -17.67 4.74
N GLU A 289 1.83 -18.19 5.11
CA GLU A 289 0.77 -18.46 4.14
C GLU A 289 0.36 -17.19 3.41
N VAL A 290 0.20 -16.08 4.15
CA VAL A 290 -0.05 -14.75 3.55
C VAL A 290 1.08 -14.36 2.60
N LEU A 291 2.34 -14.49 3.02
CA LEU A 291 3.50 -14.22 2.19
C LEU A 291 3.51 -15.07 0.91
N ASP A 292 3.15 -16.35 1.01
CA ASP A 292 3.14 -17.29 -0.12
C ASP A 292 2.06 -16.94 -1.15
N LYS A 293 0.93 -16.39 -0.71
CA LYS A 293 -0.13 -15.86 -1.59
C LYS A 293 0.28 -14.60 -2.36
N VAL A 294 1.32 -13.89 -1.90
CA VAL A 294 1.79 -12.67 -2.56
C VAL A 294 2.79 -13.02 -3.65
N GLU A 295 2.56 -12.52 -4.85
CA GLU A 295 3.48 -12.63 -5.97
C GLU A 295 4.58 -11.57 -5.90
N ILE A 296 5.71 -11.83 -6.56
CA ILE A 296 6.72 -10.80 -6.81
C ILE A 296 6.40 -10.13 -8.14
N TYR A 297 6.05 -8.86 -8.10
CA TYR A 297 5.73 -8.06 -9.28
C TYR A 297 6.43 -6.70 -9.24
N SER A 298 6.55 -6.06 -10.40
CA SER A 298 7.05 -4.69 -10.51
C SER A 298 5.88 -3.72 -10.60
N ILE A 299 6.00 -2.60 -9.90
CA ILE A 299 5.12 -1.44 -10.07
C ILE A 299 5.68 -0.44 -11.09
N ASP A 300 6.90 -0.69 -11.56
CA ASP A 300 7.55 0.13 -12.58
C ASP A 300 7.04 -0.23 -13.98
N HIS A 301 6.88 0.78 -14.78
CA HIS A 301 6.59 0.67 -16.21
C HIS A 301 7.51 1.61 -17.00
N GLY A 302 7.63 1.37 -18.28
CA GLY A 302 8.34 2.28 -19.19
C GLY A 302 7.71 3.67 -19.21
N PRO A 303 8.43 4.68 -19.70
CA PRO A 303 7.89 6.03 -19.85
C PRO A 303 6.57 6.01 -20.61
N ILE A 304 5.54 6.64 -20.04
CA ILE A 304 4.25 6.82 -20.68
C ILE A 304 4.24 8.22 -21.26
N MET A 305 4.19 8.32 -22.59
CA MET A 305 4.00 9.60 -23.26
C MET A 305 2.55 10.05 -23.04
N PRO A 306 2.32 11.26 -22.49
CA PRO A 306 0.97 11.76 -22.31
C PRO A 306 0.26 11.88 -23.68
N PHE A 307 -0.98 11.46 -23.71
CA PHE A 307 -1.84 11.69 -24.87
C PHE A 307 -2.49 13.07 -24.76
N PHE A 308 -2.25 13.93 -25.74
CA PHE A 308 -2.94 15.19 -25.88
C PHE A 308 -3.95 15.09 -27.02
N PRO A 309 -5.26 15.25 -26.77
CA PRO A 309 -6.26 15.23 -27.83
C PRO A 309 -6.14 16.52 -28.67
N ILE A 310 -5.79 16.37 -29.94
CA ILE A 310 -5.79 17.48 -30.89
C ILE A 310 -7.24 17.82 -31.21
N PRO A 311 -7.68 19.10 -31.11
CA PRO A 311 -9.03 19.48 -31.43
C PRO A 311 -9.37 19.23 -32.93
N GLU A 312 -10.56 18.71 -33.20
CA GLU A 312 -11.05 18.47 -34.59
C GLU A 312 -11.04 19.73 -35.44
N SER A 313 -11.16 20.92 -34.83
CA SER A 313 -11.04 22.20 -35.52
C SER A 313 -9.69 22.44 -36.19
N PHE A 314 -8.63 21.76 -35.73
CA PHE A 314 -7.33 21.78 -36.41
C PHE A 314 -7.28 20.83 -37.62
N GLY A 315 -8.09 19.77 -37.61
CA GLY A 315 -8.13 18.72 -38.61
C GLY A 315 -7.96 17.34 -38.00
N THR A 316 -7.89 16.33 -38.87
CA THR A 316 -7.73 14.94 -38.47
C THR A 316 -6.49 14.30 -39.10
N GLU A 317 -6.00 13.21 -38.49
CA GLU A 317 -4.88 12.43 -39.04
C GLU A 317 -5.21 11.88 -40.45
N GLU A 318 -6.48 11.50 -40.69
CA GLU A 318 -6.95 11.05 -42.01
C GLU A 318 -6.82 12.14 -43.06
N GLN A 319 -7.09 13.39 -42.72
CA GLN A 319 -6.90 14.53 -43.65
C GLN A 319 -5.42 14.78 -43.92
N LEU A 320 -4.55 14.54 -42.94
CA LEU A 320 -3.09 14.62 -43.17
C LEU A 320 -2.62 13.52 -44.12
N ARG A 321 -3.10 12.27 -43.94
CA ARG A 321 -2.77 11.11 -44.79
C ARG A 321 -3.21 11.32 -46.27
N GLN A 322 -4.23 12.12 -46.51
CA GLN A 322 -4.64 12.48 -47.87
C GLN A 322 -3.71 13.51 -48.51
N LYS A 323 -2.96 14.27 -47.73
CA LYS A 323 -2.11 15.38 -48.19
C LYS A 323 -0.63 15.04 -48.28
N VAL A 324 -0.19 14.12 -47.41
CA VAL A 324 1.23 13.74 -47.22
C VAL A 324 1.37 12.27 -47.57
N SER A 325 2.22 11.95 -48.51
CA SER A 325 2.51 10.56 -48.89
C SER A 325 3.57 9.91 -47.96
N GLU A 326 3.64 8.58 -47.97
CA GLU A 326 4.73 7.86 -47.29
C GLU A 326 6.11 8.23 -47.84
N GLU A 327 6.20 8.57 -49.15
CA GLU A 327 7.44 9.04 -49.75
C GLU A 327 7.88 10.40 -49.18
N ASP A 328 6.92 11.29 -48.90
CA ASP A 328 7.22 12.58 -48.27
C ASP A 328 7.66 12.39 -46.83
N LEU A 329 7.01 11.50 -46.09
CA LEU A 329 7.42 11.14 -44.74
C LEU A 329 8.80 10.48 -44.72
N TYR A 330 9.07 9.58 -45.67
CA TYR A 330 10.38 8.98 -45.79
C TYR A 330 11.46 10.04 -45.94
N LYS A 331 11.30 10.97 -46.90
CA LYS A 331 12.22 12.08 -47.11
C LYS A 331 12.39 12.94 -45.85
N GLU A 332 11.29 13.29 -45.21
CA GLU A 332 11.35 14.16 -44.01
C GLU A 332 12.06 13.49 -42.84
N PHE A 333 11.77 12.22 -42.56
CA PHE A 333 12.25 11.53 -41.34
C PHE A 333 13.62 10.82 -41.52
N THR A 334 14.11 10.70 -42.75
CA THR A 334 15.39 10.06 -43.04
C THR A 334 16.43 11.00 -43.67
N SER A 335 16.10 12.27 -43.89
CA SER A 335 17.05 13.25 -44.41
C SER A 335 18.00 13.80 -43.35
N ASP A 336 19.11 14.35 -43.81
CA ASP A 336 20.07 15.09 -42.98
C ASP A 336 19.44 16.37 -42.39
N GLU A 337 20.13 17.04 -41.47
CA GLU A 337 19.67 18.24 -40.79
C GLU A 337 19.26 19.39 -41.74
N ASN A 338 19.66 19.36 -42.99
CA ASN A 338 19.33 20.33 -44.01
C ASN A 338 18.16 19.87 -44.93
N GLY A 339 17.64 18.67 -44.69
CA GLY A 339 16.50 18.10 -45.45
C GLY A 339 16.83 17.74 -46.92
N LYS A 340 18.14 17.62 -47.26
CA LYS A 340 18.57 17.51 -48.66
C LYS A 340 18.98 16.10 -49.10
N ASN A 341 19.35 15.22 -48.19
CA ASN A 341 19.88 13.91 -48.53
C ASN A 341 19.17 12.80 -47.73
N PRO A 342 18.06 12.22 -48.26
CA PRO A 342 17.46 11.07 -47.62
C PRO A 342 18.42 9.87 -47.60
N LEU A 343 18.36 9.08 -46.53
CA LEU A 343 19.13 7.86 -46.41
C LEU A 343 18.84 6.86 -47.53
N PRO A 344 19.78 5.99 -47.89
CA PRO A 344 19.52 4.88 -48.79
C PRO A 344 18.36 4.00 -48.26
N PRO A 345 17.60 3.34 -49.19
CA PRO A 345 16.36 2.60 -48.80
C PRO A 345 16.52 1.63 -47.63
N GLU A 346 17.62 0.85 -47.60
CA GLU A 346 17.88 -0.12 -46.52
C GLU A 346 18.16 0.52 -45.15
N GLU A 347 18.82 1.66 -45.13
CA GLU A 347 19.15 2.40 -43.90
C GLU A 347 17.94 3.23 -43.45
N GLY A 348 17.24 3.86 -44.37
CA GLY A 348 16.02 4.61 -44.09
C GLY A 348 14.90 3.73 -43.55
N GLN A 349 14.74 2.51 -44.09
CA GLN A 349 13.74 1.58 -43.58
C GLN A 349 14.01 1.22 -42.11
N LYS A 350 15.24 1.04 -41.69
CA LYS A 350 15.60 0.82 -40.28
C LYS A 350 15.19 1.99 -39.37
N VAL A 351 15.26 3.23 -39.89
CA VAL A 351 14.77 4.41 -39.15
C VAL A 351 13.25 4.38 -39.02
N ILE A 352 12.54 4.10 -40.11
CA ILE A 352 11.07 3.98 -40.12
C ILE A 352 10.61 2.90 -39.14
N ASP A 353 11.22 1.71 -39.17
CA ASP A 353 10.89 0.59 -38.28
C ASP A 353 11.17 0.94 -36.80
N ARG A 354 12.28 1.61 -36.51
CA ARG A 354 12.63 2.08 -35.17
C ARG A 354 11.61 3.12 -34.64
N LEU A 355 11.05 3.93 -35.51
CA LEU A 355 10.01 4.89 -35.16
C LEU A 355 8.62 4.23 -35.01
N GLY A 356 8.46 2.97 -35.40
CA GLY A 356 7.25 2.18 -35.26
C GLY A 356 6.35 2.13 -36.49
N GLY A 357 6.94 2.37 -37.68
CA GLY A 357 6.26 2.32 -38.98
C GLY A 357 5.54 3.62 -39.35
N TYR A 358 5.02 3.66 -40.59
CA TYR A 358 4.38 4.87 -41.13
C TYR A 358 3.14 5.32 -40.36
N ASP A 359 2.34 4.40 -39.80
CA ASP A 359 1.17 4.77 -38.99
C ASP A 359 1.56 5.64 -37.80
N LYS A 360 2.65 5.28 -37.11
CA LYS A 360 3.13 6.08 -35.99
C LYS A 360 3.78 7.38 -36.42
N ILE A 361 4.43 7.38 -37.58
CA ILE A 361 5.07 8.57 -38.15
C ILE A 361 4.01 9.60 -38.57
N TYR A 362 2.89 9.19 -39.18
CA TYR A 362 1.78 10.08 -39.46
C TYR A 362 1.27 10.78 -38.21
N ARG A 363 1.12 10.02 -37.13
CA ARG A 363 0.69 10.59 -35.85
C ARG A 363 1.70 11.58 -35.30
N ILE A 364 3.00 11.22 -35.29
CA ILE A 364 4.10 12.10 -34.85
C ILE A 364 4.08 13.41 -35.65
N LYS A 365 3.93 13.32 -36.98
CA LYS A 365 3.87 14.50 -37.82
C LYS A 365 2.64 15.35 -37.53
N PHE A 366 1.49 14.75 -37.34
CA PHE A 366 0.25 15.45 -37.03
C PHE A 366 0.32 16.20 -35.70
N GLU A 367 0.90 15.56 -34.68
CA GLU A 367 1.17 16.18 -33.38
C GLU A 367 2.19 17.34 -33.49
N ALA A 368 3.23 17.16 -34.29
CA ALA A 368 4.24 18.20 -34.52
C ALA A 368 3.67 19.42 -35.29
N GLU A 369 2.80 19.20 -36.27
CA GLU A 369 2.12 20.29 -36.99
C GLU A 369 1.16 21.07 -36.06
N TYR A 370 0.44 20.38 -35.18
CA TYR A 370 -0.40 21.04 -34.19
C TYR A 370 0.43 21.85 -33.17
N LEU A 371 1.53 21.30 -32.67
CA LEU A 371 2.46 22.03 -31.79
C LEU A 371 3.02 23.29 -32.49
N ARG A 372 3.40 23.14 -33.76
CA ARG A 372 3.84 24.27 -34.58
C ARG A 372 2.77 25.34 -34.72
N HIS A 373 1.52 24.93 -35.00
CA HIS A 373 0.36 25.84 -35.04
C HIS A 373 0.22 26.61 -33.71
N LEU A 374 0.23 25.91 -32.57
CA LEU A 374 0.13 26.55 -31.25
C LEU A 374 1.27 27.54 -30.98
N ALA A 375 2.49 27.18 -31.39
CA ALA A 375 3.66 28.07 -31.23
C ALA A 375 3.48 29.38 -32.05
N TYR A 376 3.02 29.30 -33.28
CA TYR A 376 2.75 30.48 -34.13
C TYR A 376 1.58 31.30 -33.58
N GLU A 377 0.51 30.69 -33.08
CA GLU A 377 -0.60 31.42 -32.48
C GLU A 377 -0.16 32.11 -31.17
N GLY A 378 0.69 31.46 -30.38
CA GLY A 378 1.27 32.05 -29.18
C GLY A 378 2.20 33.24 -29.46
N ALA A 379 2.96 33.18 -30.56
CA ALA A 379 3.88 34.24 -30.96
C ALA A 379 3.16 35.50 -31.50
N LYS A 380 1.87 35.41 -31.87
CA LYS A 380 1.05 36.54 -32.31
C LYS A 380 0.44 37.32 -31.13
N LYS A 381 0.38 36.72 -29.94
CA LYS A 381 -0.09 37.33 -28.68
C LYS A 381 1.01 38.08 -27.96
#